data_3f7f35fd0bc3e63d2041631cf7497f64
#
_entry.id   3f7f35fd0bc3e63d2041631cf7497f64
#
_cell.length_a   1.000
_cell.length_b   1.000
_cell.length_c   1.000
_cell.angle_alpha   90.00
_cell.angle_beta   90.00
_cell.angle_gamma   90.00
#
_symmetry.space_group_name_H-M   'P 1'
#
loop_
_entity.id
_entity.type
_entity.pdbx_description
1 polymer ?
#
loop_
_entity_poly.entity_id
_entity_poly.type
_entity_poly.pdbx_seq_one_letter_code
_entity_poly.pdbx_strand_id
1 'polypeptide(L)'
;FKPGGLDRVLRALANLPPDMHALVVKDIRMFWRDTTQWAQSLVLFGLLGVYIFNLRHFTQQLSSPFWVHLVSFLNLGACSLNLATLTTRFVYPQFSLEGKRLWIVGMTPMGMRRVLQTKFWLAALTSELVTLALICLSCHMLKMAWSQILFFASAVTVMTFTLTGLPVGLGALYPNFREEHPSKIVSGFGGTFCLVLSFLYILGAVVLLALASPWGGVQVMDSTRAAFCLAGFA
;
A
#
# COMPACT_ATOMS: atom_id res chain seq x y z
N PHE A 1 -4.59 33.13 12.88
CA PHE A 1 -4.17 31.92 12.13
C PHE A 1 -5.15 31.72 10.98
N LYS A 2 -4.69 31.94 9.73
CA LYS A 2 -5.50 31.61 8.55
C LYS A 2 -5.57 30.09 8.45
N PRO A 3 -6.77 29.47 8.39
CA PRO A 3 -6.90 28.04 8.24
C PRO A 3 -6.29 27.64 6.89
N GLY A 4 -5.19 26.92 6.91
CA GLY A 4 -4.54 26.39 5.70
C GLY A 4 -5.43 25.36 5.00
N GLY A 5 -5.17 25.05 3.73
CA GLY A 5 -5.92 24.03 2.98
C GLY A 5 -5.99 22.67 3.71
N LEU A 6 -4.97 22.34 4.49
CA LEU A 6 -4.90 21.17 5.36
C LEU A 6 -6.01 21.16 6.44
N ASP A 7 -6.33 22.32 7.02
CA ASP A 7 -7.37 22.42 8.05
C ASP A 7 -8.79 22.19 7.49
N ARG A 8 -9.00 22.36 6.17
CA ARG A 8 -10.28 22.00 5.52
C ARG A 8 -10.43 20.49 5.38
N VAL A 9 -9.37 19.78 4.98
CA VAL A 9 -9.37 18.32 4.89
C VAL A 9 -9.52 17.72 6.28
N LEU A 10 -8.89 18.31 7.29
CA LEU A 10 -9.01 17.89 8.68
C LEU A 10 -10.41 18.12 9.26
N ARG A 11 -11.15 19.13 8.81
CA ARG A 11 -12.57 19.33 9.18
C ARG A 11 -13.49 18.27 8.58
N ALA A 12 -13.17 17.71 7.43
CA ALA A 12 -13.93 16.60 6.86
C ALA A 12 -13.83 15.32 7.72
N LEU A 13 -12.78 15.21 8.52
CA LEU A 13 -12.58 14.14 9.50
C LEU A 13 -13.27 14.40 10.85
N ALA A 14 -14.03 15.50 10.98
CA ALA A 14 -14.70 15.92 12.23
C ALA A 14 -15.77 14.91 12.75
N ASN A 15 -16.21 13.96 11.93
CA ASN A 15 -17.12 12.88 12.34
C ASN A 15 -16.44 11.77 13.15
N LEU A 16 -15.10 11.82 13.34
CA LEU A 16 -14.37 10.87 14.17
C LEU A 16 -14.46 11.25 15.66
N PRO A 17 -14.43 10.27 16.59
CA PRO A 17 -14.30 10.56 18.01
C PRO A 17 -13.13 11.52 18.27
N PRO A 18 -13.25 12.48 19.21
CA PRO A 18 -12.25 13.55 19.40
C PRO A 18 -10.85 13.02 19.63
N ASP A 19 -10.72 11.87 20.28
CA ASP A 19 -9.45 11.23 20.56
C ASP A 19 -8.76 10.70 19.29
N MET A 20 -9.52 10.02 18.42
CA MET A 20 -9.04 9.53 17.13
C MET A 20 -8.70 10.68 16.19
N HIS A 21 -9.52 11.74 16.20
CA HIS A 21 -9.27 12.93 15.41
C HIS A 21 -7.92 13.57 15.78
N ALA A 22 -7.62 13.72 17.07
CA ALA A 22 -6.35 14.28 17.54
C ALA A 22 -5.14 13.44 17.08
N LEU A 23 -5.26 12.10 17.14
CA LEU A 23 -4.21 11.18 16.69
C LEU A 23 -3.95 11.31 15.18
N VAL A 24 -5.01 11.27 14.37
CA VAL A 24 -4.94 11.38 12.91
C VAL A 24 -4.36 12.73 12.48
N VAL A 25 -4.81 13.82 13.10
CA VAL A 25 -4.28 15.18 12.84
C VAL A 25 -2.80 15.27 13.18
N LYS A 26 -2.37 14.67 14.30
CA LYS A 26 -0.96 14.60 14.69
C LYS A 26 -0.13 13.88 13.62
N ASP A 27 -0.57 12.68 13.18
CA ASP A 27 0.17 11.86 12.23
C ASP A 27 0.25 12.53 10.84
N ILE A 28 -0.84 13.12 10.35
CA ILE A 28 -0.84 13.87 9.10
C ILE A 28 0.09 15.09 9.17
N ARG A 29 0.07 15.85 10.25
CA ARG A 29 0.97 17.01 10.42
C ARG A 29 2.44 16.59 10.52
N MET A 30 2.73 15.46 11.17
CA MET A 30 4.07 14.91 11.27
C MET A 30 4.59 14.52 9.88
N PHE A 31 3.79 13.80 9.10
CA PHE A 31 4.11 13.42 7.73
C PHE A 31 4.32 14.67 6.85
N TRP A 32 3.44 15.68 6.94
CA TRP A 32 3.56 16.89 6.13
C TRP A 32 4.81 17.72 6.40
N ARG A 33 5.32 17.68 7.62
CA ARG A 33 6.51 18.43 8.04
C ARG A 33 7.83 17.72 7.71
N ASP A 34 7.80 16.44 7.39
CA ASP A 34 9.00 15.67 7.08
C ASP A 34 9.31 15.72 5.58
N THR A 35 10.19 16.66 5.22
CA THR A 35 10.63 16.85 3.81
C THR A 35 11.36 15.63 3.24
N THR A 36 12.01 14.83 4.08
CA THR A 36 12.71 13.60 3.65
C THR A 36 11.72 12.55 3.15
N GLN A 37 10.59 12.39 3.85
CA GLN A 37 9.53 11.47 3.43
C GLN A 37 8.90 11.91 2.10
N TRP A 38 8.69 13.21 1.90
CA TRP A 38 8.19 13.75 0.63
C TRP A 38 9.13 13.47 -0.53
N ALA A 39 10.43 13.74 -0.36
CA ALA A 39 11.41 13.50 -1.40
C ALA A 39 11.46 12.03 -1.82
N GLN A 40 11.44 11.10 -0.86
CA GLN A 40 11.42 9.67 -1.12
C GLN A 40 10.14 9.21 -1.84
N SER A 41 8.98 9.72 -1.39
CA SER A 41 7.69 9.43 -2.05
C SER A 41 7.68 9.93 -3.48
N LEU A 42 8.19 11.13 -3.72
CA LEU A 42 8.23 11.74 -5.05
C LEU A 42 9.10 10.93 -6.02
N VAL A 43 10.25 10.44 -5.56
CA VAL A 43 11.11 9.57 -6.38
C VAL A 43 10.40 8.27 -6.73
N LEU A 44 9.74 7.61 -5.77
CA LEU A 44 9.02 6.35 -6.00
C LEU A 44 7.84 6.54 -6.94
N PHE A 45 7.02 7.57 -6.74
CA PHE A 45 5.91 7.89 -7.64
C PHE A 45 6.38 8.37 -9.01
N GLY A 46 7.47 9.13 -9.06
CA GLY A 46 8.08 9.57 -10.32
C GLY A 46 8.55 8.38 -11.16
N LEU A 47 9.26 7.43 -10.54
CA LEU A 47 9.71 6.22 -11.21
C LEU A 47 8.52 5.38 -11.73
N LEU A 48 7.49 5.21 -10.90
CA LEU A 48 6.28 4.49 -11.29
C LEU A 48 5.52 5.22 -12.40
N GLY A 49 5.46 6.56 -12.36
CA GLY A 49 4.86 7.38 -13.42
C GLY A 49 5.57 7.20 -14.76
N VAL A 50 6.92 7.23 -14.76
CA VAL A 50 7.72 6.96 -15.96
C VAL A 50 7.47 5.54 -16.47
N TYR A 51 7.39 4.55 -15.57
CA TYR A 51 7.07 3.17 -15.94
C TYR A 51 5.70 3.07 -16.61
N ILE A 52 4.64 3.66 -16.02
CA ILE A 52 3.28 3.64 -16.59
C ILE A 52 3.24 4.35 -17.95
N PHE A 53 3.97 5.46 -18.11
CA PHE A 53 4.05 6.16 -19.39
C PHE A 53 4.72 5.30 -20.47
N ASN A 54 5.78 4.58 -20.14
CA ASN A 54 6.43 3.66 -21.07
C ASN A 54 5.55 2.46 -21.45
N LEU A 55 4.69 1.97 -20.55
CA LEU A 55 3.74 0.89 -20.85
C LEU A 55 2.87 1.20 -22.08
N ARG A 56 2.48 2.46 -22.27
CA ARG A 56 1.69 2.88 -23.43
C ARG A 56 2.40 2.62 -24.77
N HIS A 57 3.69 2.89 -24.83
CA HIS A 57 4.47 2.66 -26.04
C HIS A 57 4.70 1.16 -26.27
N PHE A 58 4.86 0.40 -25.21
CA PHE A 58 5.10 -1.03 -25.29
C PHE A 58 3.88 -1.81 -25.82
N THR A 59 2.68 -1.46 -25.34
CA THR A 59 1.43 -2.09 -25.79
C THR A 59 1.07 -1.85 -27.24
N GLN A 60 1.54 -0.76 -27.85
CA GLN A 60 1.28 -0.49 -29.29
C GLN A 60 2.08 -1.42 -30.21
N GLN A 61 3.15 -2.04 -29.73
CA GLN A 61 4.01 -2.96 -30.48
C GLN A 61 3.63 -4.43 -30.29
N LEU A 62 2.82 -4.75 -29.28
CA LEU A 62 2.47 -6.11 -28.91
C LEU A 62 1.10 -6.48 -29.50
N SER A 63 1.11 -7.27 -30.60
CA SER A 63 -0.09 -7.71 -31.31
C SER A 63 -0.74 -8.96 -30.71
N SER A 64 -0.08 -9.68 -29.79
CA SER A 64 -0.65 -10.91 -29.23
C SER A 64 -1.29 -10.69 -27.84
N PRO A 65 -2.48 -11.26 -27.58
CA PRO A 65 -3.20 -11.12 -26.31
C PRO A 65 -2.39 -11.62 -25.10
N PHE A 66 -1.54 -12.63 -25.28
CA PHE A 66 -0.69 -13.18 -24.21
C PHE A 66 0.23 -12.11 -23.60
N TRP A 67 0.89 -11.31 -24.42
CA TRP A 67 1.79 -10.26 -23.93
C TRP A 67 1.06 -9.14 -23.18
N VAL A 68 -0.16 -8.80 -23.62
CA VAL A 68 -0.97 -7.81 -22.92
C VAL A 68 -1.31 -8.29 -21.51
N HIS A 69 -1.69 -9.55 -21.36
CA HIS A 69 -1.97 -10.14 -20.05
C HIS A 69 -0.72 -10.23 -19.17
N LEU A 70 0.41 -10.69 -19.72
CA LEU A 70 1.66 -10.75 -18.98
C LEU A 70 2.07 -9.37 -18.45
N VAL A 71 2.03 -8.35 -19.31
CA VAL A 71 2.36 -6.98 -18.93
C VAL A 71 1.39 -6.44 -17.86
N SER A 72 0.10 -6.83 -17.93
CA SER A 72 -0.89 -6.40 -16.91
C SER A 72 -0.58 -6.98 -15.52
N PHE A 73 -0.18 -8.25 -15.43
CA PHE A 73 0.23 -8.84 -14.15
C PHE A 73 1.56 -8.30 -13.64
N LEU A 74 2.52 -8.04 -14.53
CA LEU A 74 3.76 -7.35 -14.17
C LEU A 74 3.49 -5.94 -13.65
N ASN A 75 2.54 -5.24 -14.23
CA ASN A 75 2.10 -3.93 -13.77
C ASN A 75 1.45 -4.00 -12.38
N LEU A 76 0.58 -4.99 -12.14
CA LEU A 76 0.03 -5.24 -10.81
C LEU A 76 1.16 -5.47 -9.80
N GLY A 77 2.14 -6.32 -10.14
CA GLY A 77 3.32 -6.57 -9.32
C GLY A 77 4.12 -5.29 -9.03
N ALA A 78 4.39 -4.48 -10.05
CA ALA A 78 5.13 -3.22 -9.90
C ALA A 78 4.40 -2.21 -8.98
N CYS A 79 3.08 -2.05 -9.15
CA CYS A 79 2.26 -1.21 -8.28
C CYS A 79 2.27 -1.71 -6.84
N SER A 80 2.16 -3.03 -6.63
CA SER A 80 2.17 -3.67 -5.32
C SER A 80 3.55 -3.58 -4.64
N LEU A 81 4.64 -3.71 -5.39
CA LEU A 81 6.00 -3.51 -4.88
C LEU A 81 6.25 -2.06 -4.45
N ASN A 82 5.75 -1.10 -5.23
CA ASN A 82 5.79 0.30 -4.85
C ASN A 82 5.02 0.55 -3.55
N LEU A 83 3.82 -0.02 -3.44
CA LEU A 83 3.00 0.04 -2.23
C LEU A 83 3.75 -0.57 -1.02
N ALA A 84 4.31 -1.78 -1.16
CA ALA A 84 5.07 -2.44 -0.09
C ALA A 84 6.27 -1.61 0.37
N THR A 85 6.96 -0.98 -0.57
CA THR A 85 8.09 -0.09 -0.27
C THR A 85 7.64 1.15 0.48
N LEU A 86 6.54 1.78 0.06
CA LEU A 86 5.96 2.95 0.73
C LEU A 86 5.48 2.61 2.13
N THR A 87 4.70 1.53 2.29
CA THR A 87 4.15 1.13 3.59
C THR A 87 5.25 0.71 4.56
N THR A 88 6.28 0.01 4.10
CA THR A 88 7.42 -0.34 4.95
C THR A 88 8.23 0.90 5.36
N ARG A 89 8.39 1.88 4.47
CA ARG A 89 9.16 3.10 4.79
C ARG A 89 8.41 4.08 5.70
N PHE A 90 7.10 4.18 5.56
CA PHE A 90 6.32 5.21 6.26
C PHE A 90 5.46 4.65 7.38
N VAL A 91 4.94 3.45 7.25
CA VAL A 91 4.04 2.87 8.24
C VAL A 91 4.81 2.09 9.30
N TYR A 92 5.80 1.28 8.89
CA TYR A 92 6.59 0.46 9.83
C TYR A 92 7.29 1.29 10.93
N PRO A 93 7.98 2.42 10.65
CA PRO A 93 8.69 3.17 11.67
C PRO A 93 7.79 3.98 12.61
N GLN A 94 6.49 4.12 12.33
CA GLN A 94 5.59 4.98 13.09
C GLN A 94 5.56 4.66 14.60
N PHE A 95 5.59 3.38 14.97
CA PHE A 95 5.63 2.97 16.38
C PHE A 95 6.98 3.24 17.02
N SER A 96 8.06 2.98 16.31
CA SER A 96 9.41 3.25 16.78
C SER A 96 9.67 4.74 16.99
N LEU A 97 9.15 5.59 16.10
CA LEU A 97 9.27 7.04 16.19
C LEU A 97 8.47 7.66 17.35
N GLU A 98 7.39 7.04 17.76
CA GLU A 98 6.67 7.43 18.98
C GLU A 98 7.49 7.12 20.25
N GLY A 99 8.35 6.12 20.19
CA GLY A 99 9.44 5.81 21.10
C GLY A 99 9.16 6.12 22.57
N LYS A 100 9.92 7.04 23.12
CA LYS A 100 9.84 7.50 24.53
C LYS A 100 8.48 8.10 24.93
N ARG A 101 7.62 8.46 23.97
CA ARG A 101 6.29 9.05 24.21
C ARG A 101 5.15 8.02 24.15
N LEU A 102 5.46 6.77 23.85
CA LEU A 102 4.45 5.71 23.74
C LEU A 102 3.73 5.43 25.06
N TRP A 103 4.40 5.68 26.20
CA TRP A 103 3.79 5.59 27.53
C TRP A 103 2.65 6.60 27.73
N ILE A 104 2.77 7.81 27.14
CA ILE A 104 1.69 8.84 27.20
C ILE A 104 0.46 8.34 26.45
N VAL A 105 0.67 7.71 25.28
CA VAL A 105 -0.41 7.12 24.49
C VAL A 105 -1.02 5.92 25.23
N GLY A 106 -0.21 5.12 25.92
CA GLY A 106 -0.67 4.00 26.74
C GLY A 106 -1.49 4.41 27.97
N MET A 107 -1.29 5.63 28.49
CA MET A 107 -2.07 6.18 29.63
C MET A 107 -3.40 6.82 29.16
N THR A 108 -3.62 6.98 27.86
CA THR A 108 -4.91 7.49 27.36
C THR A 108 -6.00 6.46 27.52
N PRO A 109 -7.27 6.87 27.75
CA PRO A 109 -8.39 5.95 27.89
C PRO A 109 -8.71 5.13 26.64
N MET A 110 -8.05 5.44 25.51
CA MET A 110 -8.25 4.76 24.22
C MET A 110 -7.73 3.32 24.18
N GLY A 111 -6.73 2.97 24.95
CA GLY A 111 -6.06 1.67 24.89
C GLY A 111 -5.23 1.45 23.61
N MET A 112 -4.18 0.63 23.68
CA MET A 112 -3.24 0.38 22.57
C MET A 112 -3.92 -0.21 21.33
N ARG A 113 -4.95 -1.05 21.51
CA ARG A 113 -5.69 -1.66 20.38
C ARG A 113 -6.32 -0.61 19.48
N ARG A 114 -6.92 0.43 20.07
CA ARG A 114 -7.60 1.50 19.32
C ARG A 114 -6.59 2.36 18.55
N VAL A 115 -5.43 2.61 19.15
CA VAL A 115 -4.33 3.32 18.49
C VAL A 115 -3.82 2.55 17.27
N LEU A 116 -3.59 1.24 17.42
CA LEU A 116 -3.20 0.35 16.33
C LEU A 116 -4.23 0.36 15.18
N GLN A 117 -5.50 0.22 15.53
CA GLN A 117 -6.59 0.25 14.55
C GLN A 117 -6.65 1.58 13.80
N THR A 118 -6.51 2.70 14.50
CA THR A 118 -6.54 4.03 13.87
C THR A 118 -5.38 4.21 12.90
N LYS A 119 -4.16 3.80 13.29
CA LYS A 119 -2.97 3.84 12.42
C LYS A 119 -3.12 2.93 11.20
N PHE A 120 -3.64 1.72 11.41
CA PHE A 120 -3.91 0.79 10.32
C PHE A 120 -4.89 1.38 9.30
N TRP A 121 -6.05 1.88 9.77
CA TRP A 121 -7.06 2.43 8.88
C TRP A 121 -6.59 3.70 8.17
N LEU A 122 -5.85 4.58 8.85
CA LEU A 122 -5.27 5.75 8.22
C LEU A 122 -4.29 5.36 7.12
N ALA A 123 -3.38 4.43 7.39
CA ALA A 123 -2.41 3.93 6.42
C ALA A 123 -3.10 3.20 5.27
N ALA A 124 -4.07 2.31 5.55
CA ALA A 124 -4.79 1.55 4.56
C ALA A 124 -5.59 2.45 3.62
N LEU A 125 -6.36 3.41 4.14
CA LEU A 125 -7.17 4.30 3.31
C LEU A 125 -6.32 5.23 2.43
N THR A 126 -5.24 5.77 2.97
CA THR A 126 -4.33 6.62 2.18
C THR A 126 -3.60 5.85 1.10
N SER A 127 -3.12 4.64 1.42
CA SER A 127 -2.46 3.75 0.47
C SER A 127 -3.42 3.23 -0.59
N GLU A 128 -4.65 2.88 -0.21
CA GLU A 128 -5.69 2.41 -1.12
C GLU A 128 -6.04 3.46 -2.16
N LEU A 129 -6.29 4.69 -1.72
CA LEU A 129 -6.63 5.79 -2.63
C LEU A 129 -5.55 6.01 -3.70
N VAL A 130 -4.29 5.96 -3.28
CA VAL A 130 -3.16 6.18 -4.20
C VAL A 130 -2.97 4.98 -5.13
N THR A 131 -2.99 3.75 -4.62
CA THR A 131 -2.78 2.55 -5.44
C THR A 131 -3.93 2.27 -6.38
N LEU A 132 -5.18 2.51 -5.98
CA LEU A 132 -6.33 2.42 -6.87
C LEU A 132 -6.23 3.44 -8.00
N ALA A 133 -5.87 4.69 -7.71
CA ALA A 133 -5.69 5.70 -8.75
C ALA A 133 -4.60 5.27 -9.76
N LEU A 134 -3.48 4.73 -9.29
CA LEU A 134 -2.38 4.28 -10.14
C LEU A 134 -2.77 3.07 -11.00
N ILE A 135 -3.42 2.05 -10.42
CA ILE A 135 -3.82 0.86 -11.18
C ILE A 135 -4.91 1.18 -12.20
N CYS A 136 -5.89 2.01 -11.83
CA CYS A 136 -6.93 2.46 -12.76
C CYS A 136 -6.35 3.27 -13.92
N LEU A 137 -5.41 4.19 -13.63
CA LEU A 137 -4.71 4.95 -14.66
C LEU A 137 -3.93 4.01 -15.60
N SER A 138 -3.21 3.04 -15.04
CA SER A 138 -2.42 2.09 -15.80
C SER A 138 -3.30 1.18 -16.67
N CYS A 139 -4.39 0.62 -16.12
CA CYS A 139 -5.34 -0.21 -16.88
C CYS A 139 -6.03 0.60 -18.00
N HIS A 140 -6.32 1.87 -17.76
CA HIS A 140 -6.85 2.77 -18.78
C HIS A 140 -5.85 3.01 -19.91
N MET A 141 -4.56 3.20 -19.59
CA MET A 141 -3.49 3.33 -20.58
C MET A 141 -3.30 2.06 -21.41
N LEU A 142 -3.51 0.89 -20.81
CA LEU A 142 -3.46 -0.43 -21.47
C LEU A 142 -4.74 -0.72 -22.31
N LYS A 143 -5.74 0.17 -22.31
CA LYS A 143 -7.03 0.02 -23.01
C LYS A 143 -7.75 -1.29 -22.66
N MET A 144 -7.71 -1.68 -21.39
CA MET A 144 -8.33 -2.91 -20.88
C MET A 144 -9.85 -2.78 -20.80
N ALA A 145 -10.55 -3.92 -20.92
CA ALA A 145 -11.99 -3.98 -20.72
C ALA A 145 -12.37 -3.68 -19.25
N TRP A 146 -13.58 -3.13 -19.03
CA TRP A 146 -14.05 -2.79 -17.67
C TRP A 146 -14.05 -3.96 -16.70
N SER A 147 -14.34 -5.18 -17.17
CA SER A 147 -14.28 -6.38 -16.33
C SER A 147 -12.88 -6.68 -15.82
N GLN A 148 -11.87 -6.43 -16.62
CA GLN A 148 -10.45 -6.60 -16.25
C GLN A 148 -10.02 -5.53 -15.28
N ILE A 149 -10.44 -4.26 -15.48
CA ILE A 149 -10.15 -3.16 -14.56
C ILE A 149 -10.72 -3.47 -13.17
N LEU A 150 -11.97 -3.94 -13.09
CA LEU A 150 -12.59 -4.33 -11.82
C LEU A 150 -11.86 -5.48 -11.14
N PHE A 151 -11.41 -6.47 -11.90
CA PHE A 151 -10.60 -7.58 -11.37
C PHE A 151 -9.29 -7.08 -10.76
N PHE A 152 -8.51 -6.27 -11.48
CA PHE A 152 -7.26 -5.73 -10.95
C PHE A 152 -7.49 -4.74 -9.80
N ALA A 153 -8.55 -3.96 -9.82
CA ALA A 153 -8.91 -3.06 -8.72
C ALA A 153 -9.24 -3.85 -7.45
N SER A 154 -10.06 -4.91 -7.56
CA SER A 154 -10.38 -5.77 -6.40
C SER A 154 -9.14 -6.48 -5.85
N ALA A 155 -8.26 -6.98 -6.74
CA ALA A 155 -7.00 -7.58 -6.34
C ALA A 155 -6.09 -6.60 -5.58
N VAL A 156 -5.93 -5.38 -6.09
CA VAL A 156 -5.16 -4.34 -5.42
C VAL A 156 -5.74 -3.99 -4.05
N THR A 157 -7.07 -3.90 -3.92
CA THR A 157 -7.71 -3.64 -2.63
C THR A 157 -7.32 -4.68 -1.58
N VAL A 158 -7.43 -5.97 -1.89
CA VAL A 158 -7.01 -7.04 -0.96
C VAL A 158 -5.52 -6.93 -0.64
N MET A 159 -4.68 -6.74 -1.66
CA MET A 159 -3.24 -6.59 -1.47
C MET A 159 -2.88 -5.38 -0.60
N THR A 160 -3.59 -4.26 -0.74
CA THR A 160 -3.35 -3.05 0.06
C THR A 160 -3.62 -3.30 1.53
N PHE A 161 -4.72 -3.95 1.88
CA PHE A 161 -5.01 -4.27 3.29
C PHE A 161 -3.95 -5.19 3.89
N THR A 162 -3.51 -6.20 3.18
CA THR A 162 -2.44 -7.11 3.64
C THR A 162 -1.10 -6.38 3.76
N LEU A 163 -0.70 -5.65 2.71
CA LEU A 163 0.58 -4.92 2.66
C LEU A 163 0.65 -3.71 3.59
N THR A 164 -0.48 -3.21 4.09
CA THR A 164 -0.50 -2.20 5.16
C THR A 164 -0.57 -2.85 6.54
N GLY A 165 -1.22 -4.00 6.66
CA GLY A 165 -1.31 -4.77 7.91
C GLY A 165 0.04 -5.31 8.36
N LEU A 166 0.87 -5.81 7.43
CA LEU A 166 2.21 -6.32 7.73
C LEU A 166 3.12 -5.29 8.42
N PRO A 167 3.35 -4.08 7.86
CA PRO A 167 4.18 -3.06 8.52
C PRO A 167 3.63 -2.57 9.85
N VAL A 168 2.29 -2.44 9.98
CA VAL A 168 1.65 -2.06 11.25
C VAL A 168 1.89 -3.13 12.31
N GLY A 169 1.65 -4.40 11.97
CA GLY A 169 1.83 -5.52 12.87
C GLY A 169 3.30 -5.72 13.27
N LEU A 170 4.20 -5.78 12.28
CA LEU A 170 5.63 -5.97 12.54
C LEU A 170 6.26 -4.75 13.23
N GLY A 171 5.82 -3.53 12.91
CA GLY A 171 6.26 -2.32 13.57
C GLY A 171 5.87 -2.27 15.06
N ALA A 172 4.72 -2.87 15.40
CA ALA A 172 4.30 -3.01 16.79
C ALA A 172 5.00 -4.17 17.52
N LEU A 173 5.37 -5.26 16.81
CA LEU A 173 6.06 -6.43 17.37
C LEU A 173 7.57 -6.21 17.57
N TYR A 174 8.20 -5.50 16.63
CA TYR A 174 9.66 -5.25 16.63
C TYR A 174 9.98 -3.75 16.64
N PRO A 175 9.52 -2.99 17.66
CA PRO A 175 9.80 -1.56 17.73
C PRO A 175 11.29 -1.33 18.08
N ASN A 176 11.93 -0.43 17.34
CA ASN A 176 13.30 0.00 17.65
C ASN A 176 13.28 1.41 18.25
N PHE A 177 13.37 1.49 19.57
CA PHE A 177 13.34 2.75 20.32
C PHE A 177 14.71 3.42 20.47
N ARG A 178 15.79 2.79 19.94
CA ARG A 178 17.16 3.32 20.04
C ARG A 178 17.46 4.34 18.95
N GLU A 179 16.79 4.22 17.80
CA GLU A 179 17.01 5.05 16.62
C GLU A 179 15.91 6.10 16.48
N GLU A 180 16.31 7.33 16.16
CA GLU A 180 15.39 8.45 15.96
C GLU A 180 15.12 8.73 14.47
N HIS A 181 15.94 8.17 13.58
CA HIS A 181 15.81 8.35 12.14
C HIS A 181 14.99 7.23 11.46
N PRO A 182 13.90 7.56 10.73
CA PRO A 182 13.05 6.56 10.06
C PRO A 182 13.83 5.59 9.17
N SER A 183 14.81 6.09 8.40
CA SER A 183 15.61 5.29 7.49
C SER A 183 16.44 4.21 8.19
N LYS A 184 16.99 4.52 9.38
CA LYS A 184 17.75 3.57 10.19
C LYS A 184 16.85 2.52 10.82
N ILE A 185 15.63 2.90 11.21
CA ILE A 185 14.64 1.96 11.77
C ILE A 185 14.24 0.93 10.69
N VAL A 186 13.99 1.38 9.48
CA VAL A 186 13.61 0.51 8.35
C VAL A 186 14.76 -0.38 7.90
N SER A 187 16.01 0.08 7.94
CA SER A 187 17.18 -0.74 7.61
C SER A 187 17.55 -1.76 8.69
N GLY A 188 16.90 -1.72 9.85
CA GLY A 188 17.04 -2.72 10.90
C GLY A 188 16.38 -4.06 10.55
N PHE A 189 16.58 -5.07 11.41
CA PHE A 189 16.05 -6.43 11.20
C PHE A 189 14.54 -6.45 10.89
N GLY A 190 13.73 -5.76 11.68
CA GLY A 190 12.27 -5.78 11.52
C GLY A 190 11.79 -5.16 10.21
N GLY A 191 12.43 -4.08 9.74
CA GLY A 191 12.08 -3.44 8.47
C GLY A 191 12.48 -4.29 7.25
N THR A 192 13.68 -4.89 7.28
CA THR A 192 14.12 -5.82 6.22
C THR A 192 13.26 -7.08 6.19
N PHE A 193 12.89 -7.62 7.35
CA PHE A 193 11.99 -8.76 7.46
C PHE A 193 10.59 -8.44 6.90
N CYS A 194 10.07 -7.24 7.19
CA CYS A 194 8.81 -6.75 6.62
C CYS A 194 8.87 -6.67 5.09
N LEU A 195 9.95 -6.14 4.51
CA LEU A 195 10.13 -6.08 3.06
C LEU A 195 10.18 -7.47 2.43
N VAL A 196 10.92 -8.40 3.01
CA VAL A 196 11.03 -9.78 2.50
C VAL A 196 9.67 -10.48 2.52
N LEU A 197 8.91 -10.38 3.62
CA LEU A 197 7.57 -10.95 3.71
C LEU A 197 6.61 -10.31 2.70
N SER A 198 6.66 -8.99 2.54
CA SER A 198 5.85 -8.29 1.55
C SER A 198 6.17 -8.73 0.13
N PHE A 199 7.46 -8.91 -0.19
CA PHE A 199 7.90 -9.40 -1.49
C PHE A 199 7.40 -10.83 -1.76
N LEU A 200 7.54 -11.74 -0.80
CA LEU A 200 7.06 -13.12 -0.92
C LEU A 200 5.53 -13.18 -1.10
N TYR A 201 4.80 -12.35 -0.34
CA TYR A 201 3.35 -12.25 -0.49
C TYR A 201 2.97 -11.75 -1.89
N ILE A 202 3.60 -10.67 -2.40
CA ILE A 202 3.32 -10.12 -3.73
C ILE A 202 3.59 -11.15 -4.82
N LEU A 203 4.73 -11.84 -4.74
CA LEU A 203 5.10 -12.86 -5.71
C LEU A 203 4.07 -13.99 -5.73
N GLY A 204 3.70 -14.51 -4.56
CA GLY A 204 2.66 -15.54 -4.42
C GLY A 204 1.30 -15.06 -4.93
N ALA A 205 0.86 -13.85 -4.54
CA ALA A 205 -0.40 -13.26 -4.94
C ALA A 205 -0.51 -13.05 -6.46
N VAL A 206 0.52 -12.48 -7.09
CA VAL A 206 0.54 -12.26 -8.54
C VAL A 206 0.52 -13.59 -9.30
N VAL A 207 1.28 -14.58 -8.84
CA VAL A 207 1.26 -15.92 -9.46
C VAL A 207 -0.11 -16.59 -9.34
N LEU A 208 -0.71 -16.57 -8.14
CA LEU A 208 -2.04 -17.14 -7.91
C LEU A 208 -3.12 -16.44 -8.75
N LEU A 209 -3.09 -15.11 -8.83
CA LEU A 209 -4.01 -14.33 -9.65
C LEU A 209 -3.80 -14.59 -11.14
N ALA A 210 -2.55 -14.73 -11.61
CA ALA A 210 -2.25 -15.06 -13.00
C ALA A 210 -2.77 -16.45 -13.37
N LEU A 211 -2.64 -17.41 -12.47
CA LEU A 211 -3.19 -18.78 -12.65
C LEU A 211 -4.73 -18.81 -12.58
N ALA A 212 -5.34 -17.95 -11.74
CA ALA A 212 -6.79 -17.88 -11.58
C ALA A 212 -7.48 -17.09 -12.70
N SER A 213 -6.71 -16.32 -13.49
CA SER A 213 -7.31 -15.42 -14.49
C SER A 213 -7.88 -16.20 -15.68
N PRO A 214 -9.14 -15.94 -16.09
CA PRO A 214 -9.76 -16.63 -17.20
C PRO A 214 -9.19 -16.20 -18.58
N TRP A 215 -8.35 -15.17 -18.61
CA TRP A 215 -7.79 -14.61 -19.84
C TRP A 215 -6.37 -15.10 -20.17
N GLY A 216 -5.76 -15.86 -19.26
CA GLY A 216 -4.38 -16.33 -19.44
C GLY A 216 -4.30 -17.59 -20.27
N GLY A 217 -4.59 -17.63 -21.56
CA GLY A 217 -4.30 -18.65 -22.58
C GLY A 217 -3.91 -20.12 -22.21
N VAL A 218 -3.78 -20.41 -20.93
CA VAL A 218 -3.64 -21.74 -20.36
C VAL A 218 -5.05 -22.32 -20.29
N GLN A 219 -5.30 -23.38 -21.04
CA GLN A 219 -6.54 -24.12 -21.16
C GLN A 219 -7.37 -24.11 -19.88
N VAL A 220 -8.65 -23.76 -20.07
CA VAL A 220 -9.77 -23.79 -19.11
C VAL A 220 -9.40 -24.46 -17.78
N MET A 221 -8.93 -23.65 -16.84
CA MET A 221 -8.84 -24.12 -15.46
C MET A 221 -10.27 -24.39 -14.99
N ASP A 222 -10.51 -25.60 -14.51
CA ASP A 222 -11.76 -25.96 -13.85
C ASP A 222 -12.13 -24.85 -12.87
N SER A 223 -13.42 -24.42 -12.90
CA SER A 223 -13.93 -23.36 -12.03
C SER A 223 -13.58 -23.58 -10.54
N THR A 224 -13.43 -24.82 -10.14
CA THR A 224 -12.97 -25.22 -8.80
C THR A 224 -11.53 -24.81 -8.51
N ARG A 225 -10.60 -24.98 -9.45
CA ARG A 225 -9.19 -24.57 -9.28
C ARG A 225 -9.05 -23.03 -9.25
N ALA A 226 -9.79 -22.32 -10.09
CA ALA A 226 -9.85 -20.86 -10.05
C ALA A 226 -10.35 -20.36 -8.69
N ALA A 227 -11.41 -20.98 -8.14
CA ALA A 227 -11.93 -20.67 -6.82
C ALA A 227 -10.91 -20.93 -5.69
N PHE A 228 -10.16 -22.05 -5.74
CA PHE A 228 -9.09 -22.34 -4.79
C PHE A 228 -7.94 -21.33 -4.86
N CYS A 229 -7.51 -20.92 -6.06
CA CYS A 229 -6.47 -19.92 -6.22
C CYS A 229 -6.92 -18.54 -5.69
N LEU A 230 -8.17 -18.15 -5.94
CA LEU A 230 -8.73 -16.91 -5.40
C LEU A 230 -8.91 -16.97 -3.89
N ALA A 231 -9.33 -18.12 -3.33
CA ALA A 231 -9.42 -18.32 -1.88
C ALA A 231 -8.04 -18.30 -1.21
N GLY A 232 -7.01 -18.85 -1.86
CA GLY A 232 -5.63 -18.78 -1.36
C GLY A 232 -5.00 -17.38 -1.46
N PHE A 233 -5.56 -16.50 -2.30
CA PHE A 233 -5.13 -15.11 -2.43
C PHE A 233 -5.76 -14.21 -1.35
N ALA A 234 -7.02 -14.42 -0.98
CA ALA A 234 -7.76 -13.63 0.01
C ALA A 234 -7.36 -13.97 1.45
#